data_7679589fd3ce2ad93720089936231033
#
_entry.id   7679589fd3ce2ad93720089936231033
#
_cell.length_a   1.000
_cell.length_b   1.000
_cell.length_c   1.000
_cell.angle_alpha   90.00
_cell.angle_beta   90.00
_cell.angle_gamma   90.00
#
_symmetry.space_group_name_H-M   'P 1'
#
loop_
_entity.id
_entity.type
_entity.pdbx_description
1 polymer ?
#
loop_
_entity_poly.entity_id
_entity_poly.type
_entity_poly.pdbx_seq_one_letter_code
_entity_poly.pdbx_strand_id
1 'polypeptide(L)'
;SMDYRSGIDVMTTETTCLSSIWETDGVTEGFYRAHQRPEDYRELHPADGAYYDKYIEIDLSKVEPMIALPFHPSNAWTIHEFLENAADILAAVEADAQKRYPKAHVKLTDKIRDGGVWADQGVIAGCAGGLFDNITEAADILRGGSTGNGAFTLDIYPTSVPVSLELTKIGATADLLETGAVIKPSFCGPCFGAGDVPANNGLSLRHTTRNFPNREGSKPAEGQFAGVCLMDARSIAATAANGGRITAATDIDYTSVHHDYHFDKGVYDRRLYYGFGKADPSVELVMGPNITDWPKMQPLAENLLVELAAVLHDPVTTTDELIPSGETSSYRSNPLGLAEFTLSRRDPEYVGRAKEAGALETARRTRGTGAQLEAEPALEGIFAAIRTISGNEMVKMDDTELGSMVYAVKPGDGSAREQAASCQRVLGGLANICKEYATKRYRSNVINWGMLPFLIDEGELPFKNGDYLFLPGIREAIENKAGEFTCYVVGDGL
;
A
#
# COMPACT_ATOMS: atom_id res chain seq x y z
N SER A 1 13.33 18.75 12.80
CA SER A 1 11.98 19.28 13.04
C SER A 1 10.98 18.17 13.28
N MET A 2 9.78 18.51 13.70
CA MET A 2 8.67 17.53 13.84
C MET A 2 8.22 17.01 12.48
N ASP A 3 8.25 17.83 11.46
CA ASP A 3 7.94 17.39 10.10
C ASP A 3 8.89 16.29 9.64
N TYR A 4 10.17 16.41 9.95
CA TYR A 4 11.16 15.38 9.61
C TYR A 4 10.89 14.07 10.36
N ARG A 5 10.59 14.13 11.67
CA ARG A 5 10.21 12.95 12.47
C ARG A 5 8.95 12.29 11.92
N SER A 6 7.92 13.08 11.59
CA SER A 6 6.68 12.59 10.98
C SER A 6 6.94 11.93 9.61
N GLY A 7 7.84 12.49 8.80
CA GLY A 7 8.26 11.90 7.53
C GLY A 7 8.91 10.53 7.71
N ILE A 8 9.78 10.37 8.71
CA ILE A 8 10.39 9.07 9.05
C ILE A 8 9.33 8.09 9.55
N ASP A 9 8.43 8.53 10.43
CA ASP A 9 7.38 7.68 11.00
C ASP A 9 6.47 7.08 9.93
N VAL A 10 6.03 7.87 8.95
CA VAL A 10 5.15 7.36 7.88
C VAL A 10 5.87 6.36 6.98
N MET A 11 7.20 6.39 6.90
CA MET A 11 8.01 5.40 6.17
C MET A 11 8.12 4.06 6.91
N THR A 12 7.91 4.01 8.23
CA THR A 12 7.98 2.76 9.00
C THR A 12 6.99 1.71 8.53
N THR A 13 5.88 2.11 7.90
CA THR A 13 4.92 1.18 7.31
C THR A 13 5.52 0.34 6.19
N GLU A 14 6.54 0.84 5.52
CA GLU A 14 7.19 0.20 4.36
C GLU A 14 8.45 -0.56 4.76
N THR A 15 8.86 -0.48 6.02
CA THR A 15 10.05 -1.15 6.57
C THR A 15 9.72 -2.32 7.49
N THR A 16 8.49 -2.83 7.43
CA THR A 16 7.99 -3.92 8.29
C THR A 16 7.99 -3.64 9.80
N CYS A 17 8.25 -2.40 10.21
CA CYS A 17 8.17 -2.01 11.62
C CYS A 17 6.73 -2.11 12.14
N LEU A 18 6.57 -2.55 13.38
CA LEU A 18 5.28 -2.56 14.06
C LEU A 18 4.84 -1.15 14.42
N SER A 19 5.75 -0.35 14.98
CA SER A 19 5.55 1.04 15.37
C SER A 19 6.88 1.77 15.45
N SER A 20 6.83 3.10 15.56
CA SER A 20 7.93 3.99 15.86
C SER A 20 7.54 4.86 17.05
N ILE A 21 8.47 5.04 17.99
CA ILE A 21 8.27 5.84 19.19
C ILE A 21 9.47 6.75 19.34
N TRP A 22 9.22 8.05 19.49
CA TRP A 22 10.23 9.07 19.69
C TRP A 22 10.23 9.55 21.13
N GLU A 23 11.40 9.77 21.68
CA GLU A 23 11.50 10.58 22.90
C GLU A 23 11.01 11.99 22.62
N THR A 24 10.35 12.59 23.59
CA THR A 24 9.83 13.95 23.46
C THR A 24 10.86 14.96 23.94
N ASP A 25 10.83 16.13 23.36
CA ASP A 25 11.73 17.25 23.66
C ASP A 25 11.04 18.61 23.44
N GLY A 26 11.78 19.69 23.56
CA GLY A 26 11.28 21.04 23.31
C GLY A 26 10.75 21.27 21.90
N VAL A 27 11.22 20.51 20.89
CA VAL A 27 10.69 20.56 19.52
C VAL A 27 9.27 19.96 19.48
N THR A 28 9.07 18.85 20.17
CA THR A 28 7.76 18.20 20.32
C THR A 28 6.79 19.12 21.08
N GLU A 29 7.24 19.74 22.18
CA GLU A 29 6.42 20.69 22.93
C GLU A 29 6.03 21.90 22.06
N GLY A 30 6.98 22.46 21.30
CA GLY A 30 6.75 23.54 20.35
C GLY A 30 5.71 23.20 19.29
N PHE A 31 5.72 21.97 18.79
CA PHE A 31 4.73 21.48 17.82
C PHE A 31 3.31 21.45 18.41
N TYR A 32 3.12 20.95 19.64
CA TYR A 32 1.83 21.00 20.31
C TYR A 32 1.37 22.44 20.54
N ARG A 33 2.28 23.32 20.91
CA ARG A 33 1.97 24.76 21.10
C ARG A 33 1.54 25.42 19.78
N ALA A 34 2.23 25.18 18.68
CA ALA A 34 1.89 25.68 17.34
C ALA A 34 0.50 25.20 16.89
N HIS A 35 0.08 24.00 17.32
CA HIS A 35 -1.24 23.42 17.04
C HIS A 35 -2.30 23.79 18.08
N GLN A 36 -2.03 24.74 18.98
CA GLN A 36 -2.95 25.22 20.03
C GLN A 36 -3.41 24.11 21.00
N ARG A 37 -2.52 23.13 21.26
CA ARG A 37 -2.77 21.99 22.15
C ARG A 37 -1.62 21.75 23.13
N PRO A 38 -1.09 22.79 23.83
CA PRO A 38 0.05 22.62 24.74
C PRO A 38 -0.26 21.68 25.92
N GLU A 39 -1.54 21.57 26.31
CA GLU A 39 -2.01 20.69 27.36
C GLU A 39 -1.92 19.19 27.02
N ASP A 40 -1.78 18.84 25.75
CA ASP A 40 -1.65 17.45 25.29
C ASP A 40 -0.20 16.96 25.29
N TYR A 41 0.76 17.86 25.44
CA TYR A 41 2.16 17.46 25.55
C TYR A 41 2.38 16.60 26.80
N ARG A 42 3.10 15.51 26.62
CA ARG A 42 3.57 14.63 27.70
C ARG A 42 5.02 14.28 27.46
N GLU A 43 5.78 14.36 28.52
CA GLU A 43 7.18 13.91 28.50
C GLU A 43 7.20 12.38 28.38
N LEU A 44 7.99 11.87 27.45
CA LEU A 44 8.13 10.45 27.16
C LEU A 44 9.61 10.11 27.02
N HIS A 45 10.10 9.27 27.92
CA HIS A 45 11.46 8.73 27.91
C HIS A 45 11.42 7.25 28.28
N PRO A 46 12.43 6.47 27.90
CA PRO A 46 12.59 5.11 28.40
C PRO A 46 12.64 5.09 29.94
N ALA A 47 11.99 4.11 30.55
CA ALA A 47 12.09 3.91 31.99
C ALA A 47 13.51 3.44 32.39
N ASP A 48 13.89 3.69 33.66
CA ASP A 48 15.13 3.15 34.21
C ASP A 48 15.15 1.61 34.04
N GLY A 49 16.25 1.09 33.50
CA GLY A 49 16.40 -0.32 33.22
C GLY A 49 15.71 -0.84 31.98
N ALA A 50 15.25 0.06 31.07
CA ALA A 50 14.73 -0.33 29.78
C ALA A 50 15.75 -1.21 29.02
N TYR A 51 15.27 -2.28 28.39
CA TYR A 51 16.07 -3.22 27.62
C TYR A 51 15.70 -3.20 26.15
N TYR A 52 16.73 -3.20 25.31
CA TYR A 52 16.58 -3.20 23.85
C TYR A 52 17.37 -4.35 23.23
N ASP A 53 16.78 -5.05 22.26
CA ASP A 53 17.43 -6.15 21.56
C ASP A 53 18.58 -5.69 20.67
N LYS A 54 18.50 -4.45 20.14
CA LYS A 54 19.50 -3.87 19.23
C LYS A 54 19.63 -2.37 19.44
N TYR A 55 20.80 -1.86 19.18
CA TYR A 55 21.11 -0.43 19.14
C TYR A 55 21.71 -0.07 17.77
N ILE A 56 21.24 1.02 17.17
CA ILE A 56 21.77 1.58 15.93
C ILE A 56 22.04 3.06 16.17
N GLU A 57 23.25 3.48 15.94
CA GLU A 57 23.66 4.88 16.01
C GLU A 57 23.85 5.44 14.60
N ILE A 58 23.21 6.59 14.31
CA ILE A 58 23.30 7.28 13.03
C ILE A 58 23.76 8.71 13.28
N ASP A 59 24.95 9.04 12.81
CA ASP A 59 25.47 10.41 12.81
C ASP A 59 24.80 11.21 11.69
N LEU A 60 23.80 12.02 12.04
CA LEU A 60 23.03 12.81 11.08
C LEU A 60 23.88 13.82 10.30
N SER A 61 25.08 14.21 10.82
CA SER A 61 25.97 15.12 10.11
C SER A 61 26.67 14.48 8.89
N LYS A 62 26.59 13.15 8.78
CA LYS A 62 27.19 12.36 7.69
C LYS A 62 26.15 11.82 6.71
N VAL A 63 24.89 12.10 6.94
CA VAL A 63 23.81 11.68 6.01
C VAL A 63 23.81 12.61 4.81
N GLU A 64 24.04 12.04 3.64
CA GLU A 64 23.97 12.75 2.37
C GLU A 64 22.57 12.66 1.76
N PRO A 65 22.20 13.57 0.82
CA PRO A 65 20.97 13.42 0.05
C PRO A 65 20.94 12.10 -0.72
N MET A 66 19.81 11.41 -0.64
CA MET A 66 19.65 10.06 -1.21
C MET A 66 18.55 9.99 -2.25
N ILE A 67 18.68 9.03 -3.15
CA ILE A 67 17.66 8.62 -4.10
C ILE A 67 17.37 7.12 -3.94
N ALA A 68 16.09 6.75 -3.82
CA ALA A 68 15.68 5.34 -3.86
C ALA A 68 15.03 5.04 -5.21
N LEU A 69 15.64 4.13 -5.96
CA LEU A 69 15.23 3.76 -7.31
C LEU A 69 14.07 2.74 -7.30
N PRO A 70 13.35 2.58 -8.41
CA PRO A 70 12.33 1.54 -8.50
C PRO A 70 12.95 0.16 -8.17
N PHE A 71 12.24 -0.78 -7.55
CA PHE A 71 10.80 -0.79 -7.22
C PHE A 71 10.59 -0.91 -5.71
N HIS A 72 11.55 -0.52 -4.91
CA HIS A 72 11.48 -0.61 -3.45
C HIS A 72 12.28 0.50 -2.78
N PRO A 73 11.84 1.07 -1.63
CA PRO A 73 12.59 2.11 -0.92
C PRO A 73 14.02 1.71 -0.49
N SER A 74 14.30 0.41 -0.34
CA SER A 74 15.64 -0.09 0.00
C SER A 74 16.64 -0.10 -1.17
N ASN A 75 16.19 0.17 -2.41
CA ASN A 75 17.09 0.37 -3.54
C ASN A 75 17.65 1.80 -3.51
N ALA A 76 18.33 2.15 -2.43
CA ALA A 76 18.74 3.50 -2.07
C ALA A 76 20.24 3.70 -2.26
N TRP A 77 20.58 4.86 -2.80
CA TRP A 77 21.94 5.32 -3.11
C TRP A 77 22.08 6.77 -2.66
N THR A 78 23.31 7.24 -2.32
CA THR A 78 23.51 8.68 -2.32
C THR A 78 23.31 9.21 -3.73
N ILE A 79 22.84 10.46 -3.88
CA ILE A 79 22.63 11.03 -5.22
C ILE A 79 23.97 11.07 -5.99
N HIS A 80 25.07 11.38 -5.33
CA HIS A 80 26.40 11.41 -5.96
C HIS A 80 26.81 10.02 -6.45
N GLU A 81 26.71 8.99 -5.61
CA GLU A 81 27.03 7.60 -6.00
C GLU A 81 26.15 7.11 -7.16
N PHE A 82 24.87 7.45 -7.13
CA PHE A 82 23.97 7.17 -8.23
C PHE A 82 24.40 7.85 -9.54
N LEU A 83 24.74 9.14 -9.49
CA LEU A 83 25.14 9.89 -10.69
C LEU A 83 26.48 9.39 -11.27
N GLU A 84 27.42 9.00 -10.43
CA GLU A 84 28.70 8.42 -10.86
C GLU A 84 28.54 7.06 -11.55
N ASN A 85 27.56 6.26 -11.13
CA ASN A 85 27.33 4.89 -11.60
C ASN A 85 25.99 4.72 -12.36
N ALA A 86 25.41 5.80 -12.85
CA ALA A 86 24.04 5.83 -13.37
C ALA A 86 23.80 4.82 -14.50
N ALA A 87 24.77 4.60 -15.38
CA ALA A 87 24.63 3.67 -16.51
C ALA A 87 24.37 2.25 -16.03
N ASP A 88 25.19 1.76 -15.10
CA ASP A 88 25.09 0.39 -14.58
C ASP A 88 23.86 0.22 -13.69
N ILE A 89 23.60 1.19 -12.84
CA ILE A 89 22.46 1.16 -11.92
C ILE A 89 21.12 1.20 -12.68
N LEU A 90 20.97 2.11 -13.65
CA LEU A 90 19.74 2.20 -14.45
C LEU A 90 19.56 0.98 -15.35
N ALA A 91 20.65 0.42 -15.90
CA ALA A 91 20.58 -0.81 -16.67
C ALA A 91 20.11 -2.01 -15.83
N ALA A 92 20.53 -2.09 -14.58
CA ALA A 92 20.05 -3.12 -13.65
C ALA A 92 18.55 -2.96 -13.34
N VAL A 93 18.07 -1.72 -13.13
CA VAL A 93 16.64 -1.42 -12.94
C VAL A 93 15.83 -1.75 -14.21
N GLU A 94 16.34 -1.41 -15.41
CA GLU A 94 15.71 -1.79 -16.68
C GLU A 94 15.54 -3.30 -16.80
N ALA A 95 16.60 -4.06 -16.50
CA ALA A 95 16.57 -5.52 -16.59
C ALA A 95 15.56 -6.14 -15.62
N ASP A 96 15.47 -5.64 -14.39
CA ASP A 96 14.44 -6.08 -13.42
C ASP A 96 13.03 -5.70 -13.89
N ALA A 97 12.84 -4.46 -14.37
CA ALA A 97 11.56 -4.00 -14.90
C ALA A 97 11.10 -4.81 -16.12
N GLN A 98 12.00 -5.09 -17.06
CA GLN A 98 11.67 -5.87 -18.25
C GLN A 98 11.31 -7.32 -17.92
N LYS A 99 11.96 -7.89 -16.90
CA LYS A 99 11.62 -9.23 -16.39
C LYS A 99 10.24 -9.26 -15.74
N ARG A 100 9.88 -8.21 -14.96
CA ARG A 100 8.58 -8.08 -14.30
C ARG A 100 7.46 -7.83 -15.30
N TYR A 101 7.74 -7.04 -16.33
CA TYR A 101 6.76 -6.52 -17.29
C TYR A 101 7.19 -6.80 -18.73
N PRO A 102 7.10 -8.06 -19.19
CA PRO A 102 7.60 -8.44 -20.53
C PRO A 102 6.95 -7.69 -21.70
N LYS A 103 5.74 -7.15 -21.50
CA LYS A 103 5.02 -6.37 -22.51
C LYS A 103 5.36 -4.89 -22.51
N ALA A 104 5.94 -4.37 -21.43
CA ALA A 104 6.33 -2.97 -21.33
C ALA A 104 7.67 -2.73 -22.03
N HIS A 105 7.80 -1.57 -22.66
CA HIS A 105 9.08 -1.12 -23.20
C HIS A 105 9.76 -0.23 -22.16
N VAL A 106 10.81 -0.74 -21.52
CA VAL A 106 11.52 -0.04 -20.45
C VAL A 106 12.86 0.42 -20.95
N LYS A 107 13.15 1.73 -20.87
CA LYS A 107 14.41 2.32 -21.29
C LYS A 107 14.82 3.50 -20.41
N LEU A 108 15.23 3.25 -19.17
CA LEU A 108 15.64 4.28 -18.21
C LEU A 108 17.05 4.84 -18.49
N THR A 109 17.91 4.07 -19.16
CA THR A 109 19.24 4.53 -19.57
C THR A 109 19.17 5.68 -20.59
N ASP A 110 18.02 5.89 -21.26
CA ASP A 110 17.78 7.07 -22.12
C ASP A 110 17.71 8.40 -21.34
N LYS A 111 17.59 8.31 -19.99
CA LYS A 111 17.64 9.49 -19.12
C LYS A 111 19.06 10.03 -18.94
N ILE A 112 20.08 9.26 -19.33
CA ILE A 112 21.48 9.70 -19.28
C ILE A 112 21.77 10.47 -20.58
N ARG A 113 21.93 11.77 -20.46
CA ARG A 113 22.22 12.68 -21.58
C ARG A 113 22.93 13.94 -21.08
N ASP A 114 23.65 14.60 -21.95
CA ASP A 114 24.32 15.89 -21.70
C ASP A 114 25.16 15.89 -20.41
N GLY A 115 25.83 14.77 -20.12
CA GLY A 115 26.68 14.61 -18.93
C GLY A 115 25.94 14.57 -17.60
N GLY A 116 24.66 14.15 -17.59
CA GLY A 116 23.87 13.98 -16.36
C GLY A 116 22.71 13.00 -16.54
N VAL A 117 21.94 12.82 -15.50
CA VAL A 117 20.69 12.06 -15.51
C VAL A 117 19.52 13.02 -15.41
N TRP A 118 18.52 12.84 -16.25
CA TRP A 118 17.38 13.76 -16.35
C TRP A 118 16.08 13.08 -15.94
N ALA A 119 15.37 13.72 -15.03
CA ALA A 119 14.01 13.33 -14.66
C ALA A 119 12.99 14.06 -15.56
N ASP A 120 11.80 13.50 -15.64
CA ASP A 120 10.68 14.07 -16.40
C ASP A 120 9.68 14.79 -15.46
N GLN A 121 9.66 14.39 -14.18
CA GLN A 121 8.69 14.91 -13.21
C GLN A 121 9.28 14.95 -11.80
N GLY A 122 8.98 16.00 -11.06
CA GLY A 122 9.15 16.12 -9.62
C GLY A 122 7.78 16.23 -8.93
N VAL A 123 7.60 15.51 -7.82
CA VAL A 123 6.37 15.56 -7.01
C VAL A 123 6.71 15.63 -5.54
N ILE A 124 6.23 16.68 -4.88
CA ILE A 124 6.35 16.84 -3.41
C ILE A 124 4.94 16.69 -2.84
N ALA A 125 4.65 15.57 -2.16
CA ALA A 125 3.26 15.24 -1.83
C ALA A 125 3.10 14.36 -0.60
N GLY A 126 1.88 14.33 -0.09
CA GLY A 126 1.42 13.39 0.92
C GLY A 126 1.90 13.70 2.33
N CYS A 127 1.81 12.67 3.18
CA CYS A 127 2.13 12.77 4.60
C CYS A 127 3.64 12.85 4.90
N ALA A 128 4.50 12.52 3.94
CA ALA A 128 5.95 12.67 4.05
C ALA A 128 6.43 13.97 3.39
N GLY A 129 6.12 14.19 2.10
CA GLY A 129 6.66 15.31 1.34
C GLY A 129 5.89 16.61 1.49
N GLY A 130 4.56 16.55 1.61
CA GLY A 130 3.69 17.72 1.63
C GLY A 130 3.67 18.52 2.94
N LEU A 131 4.59 18.27 3.87
CA LEU A 131 4.69 18.97 5.14
C LEU A 131 5.23 20.39 4.97
N PHE A 132 4.98 21.25 5.95
CA PHE A 132 5.26 22.68 5.87
C PHE A 132 6.74 22.97 5.62
N ASP A 133 7.64 22.40 6.43
CA ASP A 133 9.09 22.61 6.31
C ASP A 133 9.64 22.16 4.95
N ASN A 134 9.13 21.04 4.40
CA ASN A 134 9.58 20.54 3.10
C ASN A 134 9.23 21.49 1.95
N ILE A 135 8.03 22.08 2.01
CA ILE A 135 7.58 22.99 0.94
C ILE A 135 8.21 24.37 1.08
N THR A 136 8.41 24.88 2.29
CA THR A 136 9.12 26.16 2.50
C THR A 136 10.58 26.07 2.04
N GLU A 137 11.28 24.99 2.35
CA GLU A 137 12.65 24.74 1.87
C GLU A 137 12.71 24.63 0.34
N ALA A 138 11.72 23.98 -0.28
CA ALA A 138 11.63 23.94 -1.75
C ALA A 138 11.38 25.33 -2.34
N ALA A 139 10.57 26.16 -1.68
CA ALA A 139 10.34 27.55 -2.11
C ALA A 139 11.61 28.41 -1.98
N ASP A 140 12.38 28.24 -0.90
CA ASP A 140 13.65 28.95 -0.70
C ASP A 140 14.68 28.61 -1.79
N ILE A 141 14.76 27.35 -2.18
CA ILE A 141 15.64 26.88 -3.26
C ILE A 141 15.24 27.47 -4.61
N LEU A 142 13.94 27.54 -4.87
CA LEU A 142 13.42 27.95 -6.18
C LEU A 142 13.18 29.45 -6.30
N ARG A 143 13.19 30.22 -5.21
CA ARG A 143 12.87 31.65 -5.19
C ARG A 143 13.68 32.44 -6.20
N GLY A 144 12.97 33.14 -7.10
CA GLY A 144 13.57 33.93 -8.17
C GLY A 144 14.17 33.12 -9.33
N GLY A 145 14.01 31.80 -9.27
CA GLY A 145 14.44 30.87 -10.31
C GLY A 145 13.31 30.43 -11.25
N SER A 146 13.52 29.30 -11.92
CA SER A 146 12.54 28.69 -12.82
C SER A 146 12.73 27.17 -12.86
N THR A 147 11.64 26.42 -13.00
CA THR A 147 11.67 24.99 -13.28
C THR A 147 12.04 24.67 -14.73
N GLY A 148 12.31 25.70 -15.54
CA GLY A 148 12.59 25.57 -16.96
C GLY A 148 11.32 25.54 -17.81
N ASN A 149 11.52 25.53 -19.12
CA ASN A 149 10.47 25.46 -20.14
C ASN A 149 10.53 24.16 -20.97
N GLY A 150 11.23 23.15 -20.45
CA GLY A 150 11.37 21.83 -21.06
C GLY A 150 10.25 20.87 -20.69
N ALA A 151 10.55 19.57 -20.76
CA ALA A 151 9.60 18.52 -20.47
C ALA A 151 9.38 18.27 -18.96
N PHE A 152 10.29 18.78 -18.10
CA PHE A 152 10.19 18.57 -16.66
C PHE A 152 9.04 19.38 -16.05
N THR A 153 8.28 18.74 -15.14
CA THR A 153 7.21 19.38 -14.35
C THR A 153 7.47 19.20 -12.86
N LEU A 154 7.05 20.19 -12.06
CA LEU A 154 7.07 20.09 -10.59
C LEU A 154 5.65 20.29 -10.05
N ASP A 155 5.13 19.28 -9.39
CA ASP A 155 3.81 19.29 -8.78
C ASP A 155 3.92 19.19 -7.25
N ILE A 156 3.21 20.08 -6.54
CA ILE A 156 3.30 20.21 -5.08
C ILE A 156 1.90 20.08 -4.45
N TYR A 157 1.77 19.17 -3.51
CA TYR A 157 0.54 18.89 -2.75
C TYR A 157 0.77 19.12 -1.26
N PRO A 158 0.39 20.25 -0.70
CA PRO A 158 0.43 20.45 0.75
C PRO A 158 -0.34 19.35 1.48
N THR A 159 0.17 18.88 2.61
CA THR A 159 -0.41 17.74 3.34
C THR A 159 -1.82 18.01 3.88
N SER A 160 -2.16 19.29 4.11
CA SER A 160 -3.45 19.70 4.64
C SER A 160 -3.84 21.12 4.22
N VAL A 161 -5.12 21.46 4.36
CA VAL A 161 -5.61 22.83 4.07
C VAL A 161 -4.98 23.88 5.00
N PRO A 162 -4.80 23.64 6.32
CA PRO A 162 -4.07 24.60 7.17
C PRO A 162 -2.63 24.85 6.69
N VAL A 163 -1.89 23.80 6.27
CA VAL A 163 -0.56 23.97 5.69
C VAL A 163 -0.61 24.81 4.41
N SER A 164 -1.53 24.49 3.49
CA SER A 164 -1.72 25.25 2.27
C SER A 164 -2.04 26.74 2.53
N LEU A 165 -2.87 27.02 3.53
CA LEU A 165 -3.22 28.38 3.92
C LEU A 165 -2.00 29.12 4.48
N GLU A 166 -1.21 28.47 5.34
CA GLU A 166 -0.03 29.13 5.93
C GLU A 166 1.05 29.41 4.89
N LEU A 167 1.33 28.45 3.99
CA LEU A 167 2.21 28.66 2.82
C LEU A 167 1.77 29.86 1.96
N THR A 168 0.45 30.06 1.82
CA THR A 168 -0.10 31.20 1.09
C THR A 168 0.12 32.50 1.86
N LYS A 169 -0.08 32.51 3.18
CA LYS A 169 0.09 33.71 4.03
C LYS A 169 1.55 34.20 4.06
N ILE A 170 2.50 33.27 4.11
CA ILE A 170 3.94 33.62 4.13
C ILE A 170 4.53 33.91 2.73
N GLY A 171 3.73 33.78 1.66
CA GLY A 171 4.15 34.03 0.29
C GLY A 171 4.84 32.85 -0.43
N ALA A 172 5.15 31.75 0.24
CA ALA A 172 5.82 30.61 -0.36
C ALA A 172 5.04 30.00 -1.55
N THR A 173 3.71 30.03 -1.50
CA THR A 173 2.87 29.62 -2.63
C THR A 173 3.09 30.51 -3.86
N ALA A 174 3.22 31.82 -3.68
CA ALA A 174 3.48 32.75 -4.78
C ALA A 174 4.87 32.52 -5.37
N ASP A 175 5.89 32.42 -4.51
CA ASP A 175 7.28 32.15 -4.93
C ASP A 175 7.34 30.88 -5.81
N LEU A 176 6.67 29.81 -5.41
CA LEU A 176 6.64 28.54 -6.16
C LEU A 176 5.90 28.67 -7.50
N LEU A 177 4.73 29.34 -7.51
CA LEU A 177 3.97 29.56 -8.76
C LEU A 177 4.75 30.39 -9.78
N GLU A 178 5.49 31.40 -9.33
CA GLU A 178 6.34 32.25 -10.20
C GLU A 178 7.44 31.45 -10.88
N THR A 179 7.91 30.35 -10.27
CA THR A 179 8.95 29.48 -10.88
C THR A 179 8.41 28.52 -11.94
N GLY A 180 7.08 28.36 -12.04
CA GLY A 180 6.43 27.39 -12.93
C GLY A 180 6.01 26.09 -12.23
N ALA A 181 6.18 25.98 -10.91
CA ALA A 181 5.64 24.84 -10.16
C ALA A 181 4.09 24.91 -10.11
N VAL A 182 3.46 23.75 -10.02
CA VAL A 182 2.00 23.61 -9.94
C VAL A 182 1.59 23.26 -8.51
N ILE A 183 0.85 24.14 -7.85
CA ILE A 183 0.33 23.90 -6.51
C ILE A 183 -1.06 23.28 -6.61
N LYS A 184 -1.25 22.12 -6.00
CA LYS A 184 -2.49 21.35 -6.05
C LYS A 184 -3.16 21.25 -4.68
N PRO A 185 -4.46 20.98 -4.61
CA PRO A 185 -5.15 20.73 -3.35
C PRO A 185 -4.55 19.53 -2.60
N SER A 186 -4.67 19.54 -1.26
CA SER A 186 -4.24 18.42 -0.41
C SER A 186 -4.90 17.12 -0.86
N PHE A 187 -4.12 16.20 -1.41
CA PHE A 187 -4.59 14.92 -1.92
C PHE A 187 -3.46 13.89 -1.96
N CYS A 188 -3.76 12.66 -1.60
CA CYS A 188 -2.79 11.56 -1.55
C CYS A 188 -2.59 10.84 -2.90
N GLY A 189 -3.18 11.37 -3.98
CA GLY A 189 -3.23 10.76 -5.31
C GLY A 189 -1.89 10.26 -5.86
N PRO A 190 -0.82 11.07 -5.85
CA PRO A 190 0.47 10.64 -6.36
C PRO A 190 1.07 9.42 -5.67
N CYS A 191 0.72 9.17 -4.39
CA CYS A 191 1.23 8.01 -3.65
C CYS A 191 0.61 6.67 -4.08
N PHE A 192 -0.50 6.68 -4.83
CA PHE A 192 -1.22 5.46 -5.24
C PHE A 192 -1.73 5.48 -6.68
N GLY A 193 -1.20 6.36 -7.53
CA GLY A 193 -1.48 6.37 -8.97
C GLY A 193 -2.81 7.00 -9.37
N ALA A 194 -3.43 7.81 -8.51
CA ALA A 194 -4.66 8.56 -8.81
C ALA A 194 -4.40 10.04 -9.15
N GLY A 195 -3.19 10.39 -9.48
CA GLY A 195 -2.78 11.74 -9.91
C GLY A 195 -1.31 11.75 -10.27
N ASP A 196 -0.93 12.69 -11.14
CA ASP A 196 0.45 12.87 -11.63
C ASP A 196 1.09 11.58 -12.14
N VAL A 197 0.31 10.83 -12.94
CA VAL A 197 0.81 9.65 -13.62
C VAL A 197 1.86 10.10 -14.64
N PRO A 198 3.12 9.62 -14.55
CA PRO A 198 4.15 10.03 -15.50
C PRO A 198 3.83 9.54 -16.91
N ALA A 199 4.44 10.18 -17.90
CA ALA A 199 4.42 9.68 -19.27
C ALA A 199 5.03 8.26 -19.33
N ASN A 200 4.68 7.53 -20.39
CA ASN A 200 5.28 6.21 -20.62
C ASN A 200 6.81 6.31 -20.70
N ASN A 201 7.52 5.43 -20.04
CA ASN A 201 8.98 5.47 -19.84
C ASN A 201 9.49 6.73 -19.12
N GLY A 202 8.63 7.46 -18.39
CA GLY A 202 9.00 8.62 -17.60
C GLY A 202 9.76 8.25 -16.34
N LEU A 203 10.67 9.11 -15.90
CA LEU A 203 11.34 9.05 -14.60
C LEU A 203 10.78 10.15 -13.69
N SER A 204 10.08 9.76 -12.64
CA SER A 204 9.43 10.64 -11.67
C SER A 204 10.17 10.62 -10.34
N LEU A 205 10.60 11.77 -9.85
CA LEU A 205 11.19 11.96 -8.52
C LEU A 205 10.11 12.38 -7.55
N ARG A 206 9.95 11.65 -6.45
CA ARG A 206 8.85 11.89 -5.53
C ARG A 206 9.31 11.95 -4.07
N HIS A 207 8.94 13.00 -3.39
CA HIS A 207 8.92 12.97 -1.93
C HIS A 207 7.54 12.47 -1.49
N THR A 208 7.41 11.16 -1.50
CA THR A 208 6.24 10.39 -1.06
C THR A 208 6.74 9.19 -0.24
N THR A 209 5.89 8.23 0.08
CA THR A 209 6.29 7.09 0.92
C THR A 209 6.63 5.83 0.15
N ARG A 210 6.34 5.76 -1.16
CA ARG A 210 6.35 4.48 -1.89
C ARG A 210 6.80 4.64 -3.33
N ASN A 211 7.64 3.70 -3.78
CA ASN A 211 8.04 3.53 -5.17
C ASN A 211 7.88 2.07 -5.64
N PHE A 212 6.97 1.32 -5.01
CA PHE A 212 6.62 -0.03 -5.42
C PHE A 212 6.07 -0.07 -6.85
N PRO A 213 6.11 -1.25 -7.50
CA PRO A 213 5.62 -1.42 -8.87
C PRO A 213 4.21 -0.85 -9.08
N ASN A 214 4.04 -0.09 -10.14
CA ASN A 214 2.75 0.46 -10.62
C ASN A 214 2.02 1.43 -9.65
N ARG A 215 2.70 1.87 -8.60
CA ARG A 215 2.14 2.87 -7.65
C ARG A 215 1.94 4.25 -8.28
N GLU A 216 2.60 4.51 -9.39
CA GLU A 216 2.48 5.74 -10.17
C GLU A 216 1.29 5.75 -11.13
N GLY A 217 0.62 4.61 -11.31
CA GLY A 217 -0.58 4.48 -12.14
C GLY A 217 -0.34 3.95 -13.55
N SER A 218 0.88 3.53 -13.91
CA SER A 218 1.11 2.87 -15.20
C SER A 218 0.40 1.51 -15.29
N LYS A 219 0.10 1.08 -16.52
CA LYS A 219 -0.58 -0.17 -16.82
C LYS A 219 0.33 -1.08 -17.66
N PRO A 220 1.20 -1.87 -17.06
CA PRO A 220 2.17 -2.71 -17.78
C PRO A 220 1.53 -3.76 -18.68
N ALA A 221 0.32 -4.24 -18.35
CA ALA A 221 -0.44 -5.13 -19.21
C ALA A 221 -0.79 -4.51 -20.58
N GLU A 222 -0.90 -3.18 -20.63
CA GLU A 222 -1.09 -2.36 -21.84
C GLU A 222 0.24 -1.87 -22.43
N GLY A 223 1.37 -2.36 -21.96
CA GLY A 223 2.71 -1.97 -22.43
C GLY A 223 3.25 -0.68 -21.83
N GLN A 224 2.60 -0.10 -20.80
CA GLN A 224 3.02 1.11 -20.14
C GLN A 224 4.02 0.82 -19.02
N PHE A 225 4.93 1.75 -18.79
CA PHE A 225 5.87 1.74 -17.68
C PHE A 225 6.28 3.16 -17.31
N ALA A 226 6.49 3.43 -16.02
CA ALA A 226 7.17 4.63 -15.53
C ALA A 226 8.00 4.27 -14.29
N GLY A 227 9.19 4.86 -14.19
CA GLY A 227 10.07 4.71 -13.03
C GLY A 227 9.76 5.75 -11.96
N VAL A 228 9.48 5.32 -10.73
CA VAL A 228 9.36 6.22 -9.59
C VAL A 228 10.57 6.07 -8.67
N CYS A 229 11.22 7.20 -8.41
CA CYS A 229 12.28 7.30 -7.41
C CYS A 229 11.77 8.09 -6.20
N LEU A 230 12.17 7.68 -4.99
CA LEU A 230 11.97 8.52 -3.80
C LEU A 230 13.18 9.41 -3.60
N MET A 231 12.94 10.68 -3.30
CA MET A 231 13.97 11.68 -3.04
C MET A 231 13.41 12.77 -2.14
N ASP A 232 14.26 13.45 -1.38
CA ASP A 232 13.84 14.54 -0.49
C ASP A 232 13.38 15.79 -1.28
N ALA A 233 12.53 16.61 -0.67
CA ALA A 233 11.93 17.79 -1.32
C ALA A 233 12.95 18.83 -1.77
N ARG A 234 14.05 18.99 -1.02
CA ARG A 234 15.11 19.94 -1.36
C ARG A 234 15.86 19.52 -2.61
N SER A 235 16.23 18.23 -2.70
CA SER A 235 16.89 17.70 -3.90
C SER A 235 15.96 17.65 -5.11
N ILE A 236 14.64 17.44 -4.92
CA ILE A 236 13.65 17.60 -5.99
C ILE A 236 13.60 19.06 -6.46
N ALA A 237 13.60 20.04 -5.54
CA ALA A 237 13.63 21.45 -5.87
C ALA A 237 14.94 21.86 -6.58
N ALA A 238 16.09 21.35 -6.13
CA ALA A 238 17.39 21.55 -6.79
C ALA A 238 17.40 20.98 -8.22
N THR A 239 16.82 19.80 -8.39
CA THR A 239 16.62 19.20 -9.72
C THR A 239 15.71 20.04 -10.60
N ALA A 240 14.62 20.58 -10.03
CA ALA A 240 13.72 21.49 -10.74
C ALA A 240 14.41 22.80 -11.16
N ALA A 241 15.22 23.41 -10.27
CA ALA A 241 16.01 24.59 -10.58
C ALA A 241 17.00 24.36 -11.74
N ASN A 242 17.43 23.12 -11.95
CA ASN A 242 18.27 22.68 -13.07
C ASN A 242 17.47 22.08 -14.24
N GLY A 243 16.18 22.41 -14.37
CA GLY A 243 15.32 22.03 -15.49
C GLY A 243 15.07 20.52 -15.62
N GLY A 244 15.22 19.75 -14.54
CA GLY A 244 15.05 18.31 -14.47
C GLY A 244 16.33 17.49 -14.43
N ARG A 245 17.52 18.11 -14.49
CA ARG A 245 18.79 17.43 -14.26
C ARG A 245 18.92 17.06 -12.79
N ILE A 246 19.02 15.77 -12.47
CA ILE A 246 19.09 15.29 -11.10
C ILE A 246 20.27 15.93 -10.39
N THR A 247 19.98 16.59 -9.26
CA THR A 247 20.93 17.41 -8.50
C THR A 247 20.66 17.22 -7.02
N ALA A 248 21.71 16.97 -6.23
CA ALA A 248 21.60 16.96 -4.78
C ALA A 248 21.41 18.38 -4.24
N ALA A 249 20.62 18.57 -3.20
CA ALA A 249 20.42 19.90 -2.60
C ALA A 249 21.71 20.49 -2.04
N THR A 250 22.71 19.69 -1.71
CA THR A 250 24.04 20.10 -1.27
C THR A 250 24.90 20.69 -2.39
N ASP A 251 24.51 20.53 -3.65
CA ASP A 251 25.28 20.98 -4.81
C ASP A 251 24.83 22.37 -5.32
N ILE A 252 23.84 22.96 -4.66
CA ILE A 252 23.36 24.30 -4.98
C ILE A 252 23.52 25.24 -3.80
N ASP A 253 23.76 26.49 -4.11
CA ASP A 253 23.87 27.54 -3.10
C ASP A 253 22.51 28.24 -2.95
N TYR A 254 21.92 28.17 -1.77
CA TYR A 254 20.65 28.83 -1.44
C TYR A 254 20.61 29.27 0.02
N THR A 255 19.73 30.21 0.32
CA THR A 255 19.52 30.66 1.70
C THR A 255 18.24 30.06 2.25
N SER A 256 18.38 29.14 3.20
CA SER A 256 17.23 28.63 3.96
C SER A 256 16.71 29.69 4.92
N VAL A 257 15.42 29.93 4.90
CA VAL A 257 14.74 30.87 5.81
C VAL A 257 13.90 30.07 6.79
N HIS A 258 14.09 30.31 8.07
CA HIS A 258 13.23 29.71 9.08
C HIS A 258 11.84 30.34 9.06
N HIS A 259 10.82 29.53 8.93
CA HIS A 259 9.40 29.93 8.98
C HIS A 259 8.71 29.26 10.17
N ASP A 260 8.04 30.07 11.00
CA ASP A 260 7.18 29.55 12.06
C ASP A 260 5.85 29.07 11.46
N TYR A 261 5.47 27.84 11.77
CA TYR A 261 4.15 27.31 11.39
C TYR A 261 3.06 27.76 12.35
N HIS A 262 1.98 28.30 11.81
CA HIS A 262 0.80 28.71 12.57
C HIS A 262 -0.43 27.93 12.12
N PHE A 263 -0.92 27.06 13.00
CA PHE A 263 -2.12 26.29 12.72
C PHE A 263 -3.40 27.13 12.89
N ASP A 264 -4.20 27.23 11.82
CA ASP A 264 -5.52 27.88 11.86
C ASP A 264 -6.65 26.84 11.86
N LYS A 265 -7.15 26.50 13.05
CA LYS A 265 -8.29 25.60 13.23
C LYS A 265 -9.57 26.10 12.54
N GLY A 266 -9.74 27.41 12.38
CA GLY A 266 -10.92 28.01 11.77
C GLY A 266 -11.19 27.52 10.34
N VAL A 267 -10.18 26.98 9.65
CA VAL A 267 -10.35 26.33 8.36
C VAL A 267 -11.28 25.12 8.45
N TYR A 268 -11.11 24.30 9.47
CA TYR A 268 -11.96 23.13 9.72
C TYR A 268 -13.32 23.53 10.28
N ASP A 269 -13.37 24.47 11.22
CA ASP A 269 -14.62 24.94 11.84
C ASP A 269 -15.60 25.51 10.80
N ARG A 270 -15.09 26.05 9.69
CA ARG A 270 -15.91 26.58 8.56
C ARG A 270 -16.29 25.54 7.51
N ARG A 271 -15.64 24.37 7.48
CA ARG A 271 -15.80 23.38 6.40
C ARG A 271 -16.43 22.07 6.83
N LEU A 272 -16.24 21.67 8.07
CA LEU A 272 -16.63 20.36 8.57
C LEU A 272 -17.84 20.44 9.48
N TYR A 273 -18.78 19.51 9.27
CA TYR A 273 -19.84 19.27 10.23
C TYR A 273 -19.27 18.62 11.49
N TYR A 274 -19.49 19.23 12.63
CA TYR A 274 -19.09 18.71 13.93
C TYR A 274 -20.32 18.14 14.64
N GLY A 275 -20.49 16.82 14.59
CA GLY A 275 -21.63 16.09 15.14
C GLY A 275 -21.41 15.45 16.50
N PHE A 276 -20.24 15.64 17.13
CA PHE A 276 -19.97 15.05 18.45
C PHE A 276 -20.96 15.55 19.50
N GLY A 277 -21.56 14.61 20.24
CA GLY A 277 -22.61 14.92 21.22
C GLY A 277 -23.97 15.37 20.65
N LYS A 278 -24.15 15.30 19.33
CA LYS A 278 -25.38 15.70 18.62
C LYS A 278 -26.00 14.51 17.88
N ALA A 279 -25.93 13.32 18.49
CA ALA A 279 -26.53 12.13 17.90
C ALA A 279 -28.05 12.31 17.76
N ASP A 280 -28.57 12.05 16.56
CA ASP A 280 -29.99 12.06 16.29
C ASP A 280 -30.39 10.70 15.68
N PRO A 281 -30.98 9.80 16.49
CA PRO A 281 -31.35 8.46 16.02
C PRO A 281 -32.51 8.45 15.02
N SER A 282 -33.19 9.59 14.79
CA SER A 282 -34.25 9.72 13.80
C SER A 282 -33.74 9.99 12.39
N VAL A 283 -32.45 10.34 12.25
CA VAL A 283 -31.86 10.60 10.92
C VAL A 283 -31.64 9.29 10.19
N GLU A 284 -32.27 9.19 9.01
CA GLU A 284 -32.08 8.04 8.12
C GLU A 284 -30.71 8.09 7.42
N LEU A 285 -30.03 6.94 7.37
CA LEU A 285 -28.77 6.81 6.64
C LEU A 285 -29.06 6.63 5.14
N VAL A 286 -28.69 7.62 4.33
CA VAL A 286 -28.82 7.59 2.87
C VAL A 286 -27.46 7.37 2.23
N MET A 287 -27.30 6.26 1.50
CA MET A 287 -26.06 5.93 0.80
C MET A 287 -25.87 6.81 -0.44
N GLY A 288 -24.63 7.27 -0.65
CA GLY A 288 -24.25 7.99 -1.87
C GLY A 288 -24.19 7.07 -3.10
N PRO A 289 -24.01 7.62 -4.32
CA PRO A 289 -24.14 6.87 -5.58
C PRO A 289 -23.20 5.67 -5.75
N ASN A 290 -22.04 5.67 -5.13
CA ASN A 290 -21.07 4.56 -5.22
C ASN A 290 -20.70 4.02 -3.83
N ILE A 291 -21.67 4.04 -2.92
CA ILE A 291 -21.53 3.52 -1.56
C ILE A 291 -22.50 2.37 -1.40
N THR A 292 -22.02 1.20 -1.03
CA THR A 292 -22.83 0.01 -0.77
C THR A 292 -22.43 -0.64 0.55
N ASP A 293 -23.39 -1.36 1.13
CA ASP A 293 -23.11 -2.16 2.32
C ASP A 293 -22.20 -3.36 1.99
N TRP A 294 -21.56 -3.87 3.04
CA TRP A 294 -20.84 -5.12 2.99
C TRP A 294 -21.81 -6.30 2.85
N PRO A 295 -21.42 -7.36 2.12
CA PRO A 295 -22.21 -8.59 2.12
C PRO A 295 -22.24 -9.18 3.54
N LYS A 296 -23.32 -9.90 3.85
CA LYS A 296 -23.44 -10.58 5.14
C LYS A 296 -22.33 -11.62 5.30
N MET A 297 -21.49 -11.45 6.31
CA MET A 297 -20.49 -12.42 6.69
C MET A 297 -21.12 -13.52 7.52
N GLN A 298 -20.69 -14.75 7.31
CA GLN A 298 -21.25 -15.91 7.98
C GLN A 298 -20.29 -16.43 9.06
N PRO A 299 -20.79 -17.04 10.13
CA PRO A 299 -19.96 -17.70 11.12
C PRO A 299 -19.30 -18.96 10.53
N LEU A 300 -18.10 -19.25 10.99
CA LEU A 300 -17.35 -20.44 10.61
C LEU A 300 -18.14 -21.72 10.91
N ALA A 301 -18.24 -22.62 9.94
CA ALA A 301 -18.81 -23.94 10.12
C ALA A 301 -17.84 -24.89 10.84
N GLU A 302 -18.28 -26.12 11.13
CA GLU A 302 -17.42 -27.13 11.77
C GLU A 302 -16.23 -27.51 10.89
N ASN A 303 -16.48 -27.68 9.60
CA ASN A 303 -15.47 -28.02 8.60
C ASN A 303 -15.43 -26.95 7.53
N LEU A 304 -14.28 -26.88 6.80
CA LEU A 304 -14.14 -26.08 5.59
C LEU A 304 -13.79 -26.96 4.38
N LEU A 305 -14.36 -26.60 3.24
CA LEU A 305 -13.96 -27.07 1.93
C LEU A 305 -13.67 -25.83 1.06
N VAL A 306 -12.42 -25.60 0.73
CA VAL A 306 -11.98 -24.41 0.03
C VAL A 306 -11.32 -24.75 -1.30
N GLU A 307 -11.73 -24.08 -2.36
CA GLU A 307 -11.08 -24.18 -3.65
C GLU A 307 -9.84 -23.28 -3.69
N LEU A 308 -8.71 -23.79 -4.16
CA LEU A 308 -7.54 -22.98 -4.49
C LEU A 308 -7.81 -22.16 -5.75
N ALA A 309 -8.43 -21.00 -5.55
CA ALA A 309 -8.83 -20.11 -6.64
C ALA A 309 -7.64 -19.35 -7.26
N ALA A 310 -6.51 -19.23 -6.57
CA ALA A 310 -5.25 -18.75 -7.12
C ALA A 310 -4.05 -19.40 -6.43
N VAL A 311 -3.01 -19.74 -7.23
CA VAL A 311 -1.71 -20.24 -6.76
C VAL A 311 -0.60 -19.39 -7.38
N LEU A 312 0.00 -18.52 -6.56
CA LEU A 312 1.00 -17.53 -6.98
C LEU A 312 2.41 -17.97 -6.55
N HIS A 313 3.31 -18.12 -7.51
CA HIS A 313 4.67 -18.61 -7.29
C HIS A 313 5.72 -17.50 -7.20
N ASP A 314 5.34 -16.24 -7.32
CA ASP A 314 6.26 -15.12 -7.20
C ASP A 314 6.87 -15.08 -5.78
N PRO A 315 8.16 -14.76 -5.65
CA PRO A 315 8.82 -14.72 -4.33
C PRO A 315 8.13 -13.80 -3.33
N VAL A 316 7.55 -12.69 -3.80
CA VAL A 316 6.75 -11.75 -3.02
C VAL A 316 5.53 -11.34 -3.85
N THR A 317 4.36 -11.32 -3.22
CA THR A 317 3.13 -10.77 -3.81
C THR A 317 2.75 -9.52 -3.04
N THR A 318 2.80 -8.36 -3.71
CA THR A 318 2.47 -7.08 -3.10
C THR A 318 0.97 -6.91 -2.91
N THR A 319 0.59 -6.02 -1.99
CA THR A 319 -0.84 -5.69 -1.80
C THR A 319 -1.44 -5.01 -3.04
N ASP A 320 -0.63 -4.34 -3.86
CA ASP A 320 -1.09 -3.70 -5.09
C ASP A 320 -1.31 -4.72 -6.24
N GLU A 321 -0.65 -5.86 -6.18
CA GLU A 321 -0.94 -7.02 -7.05
C GLU A 321 -2.18 -7.78 -6.58
N LEU A 322 -2.40 -7.85 -5.27
CA LEU A 322 -3.64 -8.42 -4.72
C LEU A 322 -4.85 -7.55 -5.02
N ILE A 323 -4.72 -6.21 -4.91
CA ILE A 323 -5.74 -5.24 -5.25
C ILE A 323 -5.11 -3.94 -5.77
N PRO A 324 -5.28 -3.57 -7.05
CA PRO A 324 -4.64 -2.39 -7.63
C PRO A 324 -5.27 -1.10 -7.11
N SER A 325 -4.62 -0.48 -6.14
CA SER A 325 -5.18 0.65 -5.37
C SER A 325 -5.41 1.92 -6.18
N GLY A 326 -4.65 2.16 -7.25
CA GLY A 326 -4.82 3.31 -8.14
C GLY A 326 -6.10 3.21 -8.96
N GLU A 327 -6.27 2.13 -9.72
CA GLU A 327 -7.43 1.88 -10.60
C GLU A 327 -8.75 1.81 -9.82
N THR A 328 -8.68 1.36 -8.57
CA THR A 328 -9.86 1.07 -7.75
C THR A 328 -10.24 2.19 -6.80
N SER A 329 -9.57 3.35 -6.90
CA SER A 329 -9.76 4.46 -5.94
C SER A 329 -11.22 4.93 -5.83
N SER A 330 -11.99 4.89 -6.92
CA SER A 330 -13.42 5.27 -6.93
C SER A 330 -14.36 4.22 -6.33
N TYR A 331 -13.89 3.00 -6.10
CA TYR A 331 -14.72 1.89 -5.58
C TYR A 331 -14.51 1.63 -4.08
N ARG A 332 -13.70 2.43 -3.38
CA ARG A 332 -13.32 2.16 -1.98
C ARG A 332 -14.50 2.08 -1.00
N SER A 333 -15.60 2.72 -1.30
CA SER A 333 -16.84 2.65 -0.52
C SER A 333 -17.88 1.68 -1.11
N ASN A 334 -17.46 0.86 -2.07
CA ASN A 334 -18.28 -0.17 -2.70
C ASN A 334 -17.53 -1.50 -2.67
N PRO A 335 -17.66 -2.28 -1.59
CA PRO A 335 -16.89 -3.51 -1.40
C PRO A 335 -17.07 -4.52 -2.53
N LEU A 336 -18.29 -4.66 -3.05
CA LEU A 336 -18.59 -5.56 -4.17
C LEU A 336 -17.91 -5.10 -5.46
N GLY A 337 -18.03 -3.81 -5.79
CA GLY A 337 -17.39 -3.23 -6.96
C GLY A 337 -15.86 -3.25 -6.86
N LEU A 338 -15.31 -3.01 -5.66
CA LEU A 338 -13.87 -3.09 -5.42
C LEU A 338 -13.33 -4.50 -5.61
N ALA A 339 -14.04 -5.51 -5.10
CA ALA A 339 -13.61 -6.91 -5.15
C ALA A 339 -13.46 -7.46 -6.58
N GLU A 340 -14.16 -6.89 -7.58
CA GLU A 340 -14.02 -7.25 -9.00
C GLU A 340 -12.60 -7.06 -9.56
N PHE A 341 -11.77 -6.28 -8.88
CA PHE A 341 -10.38 -6.02 -9.28
C PHE A 341 -9.36 -6.90 -8.56
N THR A 342 -9.81 -7.81 -7.70
CA THR A 342 -8.88 -8.69 -6.95
C THR A 342 -8.05 -9.54 -7.91
N LEU A 343 -6.71 -9.48 -7.75
CA LEU A 343 -5.74 -10.17 -8.59
C LEU A 343 -5.80 -9.83 -10.09
N SER A 344 -6.53 -8.80 -10.49
CA SER A 344 -6.76 -8.47 -11.91
C SER A 344 -5.48 -8.31 -12.74
N ARG A 345 -4.36 -7.97 -12.12
CA ARG A 345 -3.05 -7.82 -12.77
C ARG A 345 -2.23 -9.10 -12.83
N ARG A 346 -2.56 -10.10 -12.00
CA ARG A 346 -1.79 -11.35 -11.88
C ARG A 346 -2.55 -12.55 -12.37
N ASP A 347 -3.80 -12.67 -11.97
CA ASP A 347 -4.69 -13.76 -12.31
C ASP A 347 -6.10 -13.22 -12.55
N PRO A 348 -6.38 -12.68 -13.74
CA PRO A 348 -7.68 -12.07 -14.06
C PRO A 348 -8.88 -13.02 -13.93
N GLU A 349 -8.65 -14.34 -13.98
CA GLU A 349 -9.68 -15.36 -13.85
C GLU A 349 -10.04 -15.66 -12.39
N TYR A 350 -9.22 -15.21 -11.43
CA TYR A 350 -9.43 -15.46 -10.00
C TYR A 350 -10.84 -15.05 -9.53
N VAL A 351 -11.31 -13.87 -9.94
CA VAL A 351 -12.61 -13.34 -9.51
C VAL A 351 -13.74 -14.28 -9.94
N GLY A 352 -13.66 -14.84 -11.14
CA GLY A 352 -14.64 -15.82 -11.63
C GLY A 352 -14.69 -17.06 -10.73
N ARG A 353 -13.52 -17.70 -10.52
CA ARG A 353 -13.41 -18.91 -9.69
C ARG A 353 -13.85 -18.66 -8.25
N ALA A 354 -13.42 -17.56 -7.64
CA ALA A 354 -13.81 -17.23 -6.27
C ALA A 354 -15.32 -16.99 -6.12
N LYS A 355 -15.96 -16.35 -7.13
CA LYS A 355 -17.42 -16.16 -7.16
C LYS A 355 -18.18 -17.48 -7.33
N GLU A 356 -17.67 -18.41 -8.12
CA GLU A 356 -18.26 -19.74 -8.28
C GLU A 356 -18.27 -20.49 -6.94
N ALA A 357 -17.13 -20.50 -6.22
CA ALA A 357 -17.06 -21.07 -4.88
C ALA A 357 -18.01 -20.38 -3.88
N GLY A 358 -18.09 -19.05 -3.91
CA GLY A 358 -19.01 -18.27 -3.08
C GLY A 358 -20.49 -18.49 -3.41
N ALA A 359 -20.82 -18.73 -4.69
CA ALA A 359 -22.17 -19.06 -5.12
C ALA A 359 -22.61 -20.43 -4.62
N LEU A 360 -21.73 -21.42 -4.57
CA LEU A 360 -21.99 -22.74 -3.97
C LEU A 360 -22.36 -22.61 -2.49
N GLU A 361 -21.61 -21.80 -1.73
CA GLU A 361 -21.92 -21.54 -0.32
C GLU A 361 -23.27 -20.84 -0.14
N THR A 362 -23.57 -19.85 -0.99
CA THR A 362 -24.86 -19.17 -0.98
C THR A 362 -25.99 -20.13 -1.26
N ALA A 363 -25.82 -21.00 -2.26
CA ALA A 363 -26.83 -22.03 -2.60
C ALA A 363 -27.02 -23.02 -1.43
N ARG A 364 -25.95 -23.47 -0.80
CA ARG A 364 -25.99 -24.34 0.40
C ARG A 364 -26.85 -23.76 1.52
N ARG A 365 -26.72 -22.47 1.76
CA ARG A 365 -27.43 -21.78 2.85
C ARG A 365 -28.87 -21.43 2.53
N THR A 366 -29.17 -21.14 1.28
CA THR A 366 -30.51 -20.68 0.88
C THR A 366 -31.49 -21.83 0.57
N ARG A 367 -30.97 -22.97 0.14
CA ARG A 367 -31.78 -24.14 -0.23
C ARG A 367 -32.14 -25.05 0.94
N GLY A 368 -31.60 -24.81 2.13
CA GLY A 368 -32.02 -25.41 3.40
C GLY A 368 -31.71 -26.90 3.62
N THR A 369 -31.20 -27.60 2.62
CA THR A 369 -30.79 -29.01 2.76
C THR A 369 -29.54 -29.28 1.94
N GLY A 370 -28.48 -29.76 2.59
CA GLY A 370 -27.23 -30.17 1.95
C GLY A 370 -27.41 -31.21 0.84
N ALA A 371 -28.44 -32.04 0.93
CA ALA A 371 -28.77 -33.06 -0.05
C ALA A 371 -28.99 -32.53 -1.48
N GLN A 372 -29.46 -31.28 -1.65
CA GLN A 372 -29.69 -30.73 -2.99
C GLN A 372 -28.42 -30.19 -3.64
N LEU A 373 -27.42 -29.78 -2.86
CA LEU A 373 -26.12 -29.34 -3.34
C LEU A 373 -25.16 -30.49 -3.57
N GLU A 374 -25.30 -31.55 -2.76
CA GLU A 374 -24.57 -32.80 -2.99
C GLU A 374 -24.95 -33.45 -4.34
N ALA A 375 -26.07 -33.04 -4.95
CA ALA A 375 -26.46 -33.44 -6.30
C ALA A 375 -25.80 -32.62 -7.42
N GLU A 376 -25.05 -31.54 -7.09
CA GLU A 376 -24.20 -30.86 -8.07
C GLU A 376 -23.01 -31.78 -8.41
N PRO A 377 -22.82 -32.17 -9.70
CA PRO A 377 -21.85 -33.22 -10.06
C PRO A 377 -20.43 -32.94 -9.60
N ALA A 378 -20.03 -31.66 -9.54
CA ALA A 378 -18.70 -31.26 -9.10
C ALA A 378 -18.48 -31.52 -7.59
N LEU A 379 -19.51 -31.34 -6.76
CA LEU A 379 -19.41 -31.52 -5.31
C LEU A 379 -19.67 -32.95 -4.89
N GLU A 380 -20.53 -33.70 -5.61
CA GLU A 380 -20.83 -35.10 -5.30
C GLU A 380 -19.56 -35.95 -5.26
N GLY A 381 -18.70 -35.83 -6.26
CA GLY A 381 -17.41 -36.54 -6.34
C GLY A 381 -16.47 -36.13 -5.19
N ILE A 382 -16.42 -34.84 -4.86
CA ILE A 382 -15.56 -34.31 -3.80
C ILE A 382 -16.00 -34.84 -2.43
N PHE A 383 -17.29 -34.77 -2.12
CA PHE A 383 -17.81 -35.29 -0.84
C PHE A 383 -17.73 -36.82 -0.74
N ALA A 384 -17.90 -37.54 -1.86
CA ALA A 384 -17.66 -38.97 -1.89
C ALA A 384 -16.19 -39.28 -1.54
N ALA A 385 -15.25 -38.53 -2.10
CA ALA A 385 -13.83 -38.68 -1.80
C ALA A 385 -13.52 -38.33 -0.34
N ILE A 386 -14.05 -37.23 0.21
CA ILE A 386 -13.89 -36.84 1.62
C ILE A 386 -14.33 -37.97 2.57
N ARG A 387 -15.45 -38.62 2.27
CA ARG A 387 -16.00 -39.71 3.11
C ARG A 387 -15.16 -41.00 3.06
N THR A 388 -14.20 -41.11 2.15
CA THR A 388 -13.22 -42.21 2.17
C THR A 388 -12.04 -41.98 3.11
N ILE A 389 -11.87 -40.76 3.60
CA ILE A 389 -10.82 -40.38 4.53
C ILE A 389 -11.23 -40.88 5.94
N SER A 390 -10.36 -41.66 6.58
CA SER A 390 -10.62 -42.22 7.92
C SER A 390 -10.97 -41.13 8.93
N GLY A 391 -12.09 -41.33 9.63
CA GLY A 391 -12.63 -40.36 10.60
C GLY A 391 -13.55 -39.29 9.99
N ASN A 392 -13.72 -39.28 8.68
CA ASN A 392 -14.57 -38.31 7.97
C ASN A 392 -15.77 -38.97 7.25
N GLU A 393 -16.07 -40.20 7.52
CA GLU A 393 -17.11 -41.00 6.87
C GLU A 393 -18.52 -40.38 7.01
N MET A 394 -18.72 -39.58 8.08
CA MET A 394 -20.01 -38.96 8.40
C MET A 394 -20.08 -37.47 8.06
N VAL A 395 -19.08 -36.93 7.41
CA VAL A 395 -19.05 -35.49 7.02
C VAL A 395 -20.23 -35.17 6.11
N LYS A 396 -20.93 -34.10 6.46
CA LYS A 396 -22.08 -33.60 5.72
C LYS A 396 -21.77 -32.20 5.15
N MET A 397 -22.43 -31.86 4.07
CA MET A 397 -22.34 -30.53 3.51
C MET A 397 -22.92 -29.46 4.44
N ASP A 398 -23.92 -29.79 5.26
CA ASP A 398 -24.52 -28.86 6.22
C ASP A 398 -23.52 -28.38 7.28
N ASP A 399 -22.53 -29.20 7.62
CA ASP A 399 -21.50 -28.91 8.62
C ASP A 399 -20.19 -28.36 7.99
N THR A 400 -20.19 -28.17 6.66
CA THR A 400 -19.00 -27.79 5.89
C THR A 400 -19.23 -26.50 5.13
N GLU A 401 -18.50 -25.43 5.47
CA GLU A 401 -18.56 -24.16 4.75
C GLU A 401 -17.74 -24.26 3.45
N LEU A 402 -18.31 -23.74 2.36
CA LEU A 402 -17.69 -23.73 1.04
C LEU A 402 -17.12 -22.34 0.74
N GLY A 403 -15.94 -22.28 0.14
CA GLY A 403 -15.37 -20.99 -0.27
C GLY A 403 -14.08 -21.13 -1.05
N SER A 404 -13.36 -20.03 -1.19
CA SER A 404 -12.09 -19.97 -1.91
C SER A 404 -10.91 -19.71 -0.99
N MET A 405 -9.71 -20.05 -1.49
CA MET A 405 -8.44 -19.81 -0.85
C MET A 405 -7.42 -19.31 -1.88
N VAL A 406 -6.51 -18.48 -1.43
CA VAL A 406 -5.34 -18.04 -2.21
C VAL A 406 -4.07 -18.62 -1.59
N TYR A 407 -3.23 -19.22 -2.42
CA TYR A 407 -1.83 -19.48 -2.08
C TYR A 407 -0.94 -18.42 -2.71
N ALA A 408 0.03 -17.93 -1.93
CA ALA A 408 1.14 -17.13 -2.43
C ALA A 408 2.38 -17.40 -1.57
N VAL A 409 3.59 -17.31 -2.15
CA VAL A 409 4.83 -17.59 -1.41
C VAL A 409 4.99 -16.64 -0.23
N LYS A 410 4.91 -15.33 -0.47
CA LYS A 410 5.05 -14.28 0.56
C LYS A 410 4.13 -13.10 0.26
N PRO A 411 2.83 -13.20 0.59
CA PRO A 411 1.85 -12.16 0.28
C PRO A 411 1.84 -11.03 1.30
N GLY A 412 1.41 -9.83 0.83
CA GLY A 412 0.99 -8.74 1.67
C GLY A 412 2.04 -7.67 1.92
N ASP A 413 3.07 -7.58 1.08
CA ASP A 413 3.97 -6.43 1.06
C ASP A 413 3.27 -5.20 0.46
N GLY A 414 3.44 -4.03 1.08
CA GLY A 414 2.78 -2.79 0.64
C GLY A 414 1.77 -2.25 1.64
N SER A 415 0.90 -1.33 1.21
CA SER A 415 0.04 -0.53 2.09
C SER A 415 -1.46 -0.82 2.02
N ALA A 416 -1.96 -1.31 0.89
CA ALA A 416 -3.39 -1.62 0.72
C ALA A 416 -3.79 -2.97 1.36
N ARG A 417 -3.28 -3.24 2.56
CA ARG A 417 -3.38 -4.55 3.25
C ARG A 417 -4.79 -4.93 3.62
N GLU A 418 -5.59 -3.93 4.01
CA GLU A 418 -6.98 -4.13 4.38
C GLU A 418 -7.79 -4.54 3.15
N GLN A 419 -7.75 -3.77 2.05
CA GLN A 419 -8.48 -4.10 0.84
C GLN A 419 -7.99 -5.41 0.20
N ALA A 420 -6.69 -5.71 0.29
CA ALA A 420 -6.13 -6.97 -0.19
C ALA A 420 -6.73 -8.20 0.52
N ALA A 421 -7.14 -8.06 1.77
CA ALA A 421 -7.83 -9.12 2.53
C ALA A 421 -9.36 -9.05 2.35
N SER A 422 -9.96 -7.87 2.54
CA SER A 422 -11.42 -7.72 2.50
C SER A 422 -12.01 -8.07 1.13
N CYS A 423 -11.34 -7.75 0.03
CA CYS A 423 -11.81 -8.08 -1.31
C CYS A 423 -11.89 -9.59 -1.55
N GLN A 424 -10.93 -10.35 -1.04
CA GLN A 424 -10.99 -11.82 -1.09
C GLN A 424 -12.20 -12.33 -0.28
N ARG A 425 -12.39 -11.80 0.93
CA ARG A 425 -13.54 -12.19 1.79
C ARG A 425 -14.88 -11.88 1.13
N VAL A 426 -15.00 -10.74 0.50
CA VAL A 426 -16.23 -10.32 -0.23
C VAL A 426 -16.58 -11.30 -1.35
N LEU A 427 -15.58 -11.89 -2.01
CA LEU A 427 -15.76 -12.88 -3.07
C LEU A 427 -15.96 -14.32 -2.55
N GLY A 428 -16.05 -14.52 -1.23
CA GLY A 428 -16.19 -15.85 -0.64
C GLY A 428 -14.87 -16.49 -0.20
N GLY A 429 -13.79 -15.70 -0.08
CA GLY A 429 -12.52 -16.16 0.48
C GLY A 429 -12.63 -16.49 1.97
N LEU A 430 -12.13 -17.67 2.37
CA LEU A 430 -12.17 -18.18 3.75
C LEU A 430 -10.79 -18.33 4.36
N ALA A 431 -9.76 -18.43 3.56
CA ALA A 431 -8.40 -18.61 4.04
C ALA A 431 -7.35 -18.09 3.04
N ASN A 432 -6.15 -17.87 3.58
CA ASN A 432 -4.92 -17.75 2.80
C ASN A 432 -3.93 -18.80 3.28
N ILE A 433 -3.12 -19.34 2.40
CA ILE A 433 -2.00 -20.21 2.73
C ILE A 433 -0.73 -19.67 2.08
N CYS A 434 0.38 -19.64 2.81
CA CYS A 434 1.66 -19.13 2.31
C CYS A 434 2.85 -19.80 3.00
N LYS A 435 4.05 -19.58 2.48
CA LYS A 435 5.28 -19.96 3.19
C LYS A 435 5.61 -18.97 4.29
N GLU A 436 5.39 -17.69 4.04
CA GLU A 436 5.61 -16.60 4.99
C GLU A 436 4.68 -15.42 4.66
N TYR A 437 4.15 -14.75 5.66
CA TYR A 437 3.47 -13.46 5.45
C TYR A 437 4.49 -12.33 5.37
N ALA A 438 4.46 -11.53 4.31
CA ALA A 438 5.36 -10.39 4.12
C ALA A 438 5.28 -9.39 5.28
N THR A 439 4.09 -9.21 5.85
CA THR A 439 3.89 -8.33 7.00
C THR A 439 2.90 -8.91 8.00
N LYS A 440 3.16 -8.69 9.30
CA LYS A 440 2.18 -8.99 10.36
C LYS A 440 0.85 -8.27 10.16
N ARG A 441 0.88 -7.07 9.57
CA ARG A 441 -0.33 -6.25 9.32
C ARG A 441 -1.25 -6.92 8.30
N TYR A 442 -0.73 -7.45 7.20
CA TYR A 442 -1.57 -8.17 6.24
C TYR A 442 -2.19 -9.42 6.87
N ARG A 443 -1.40 -10.22 7.59
CA ARG A 443 -1.91 -11.37 8.33
C ARG A 443 -3.02 -10.98 9.31
N SER A 444 -2.83 -9.87 10.04
CA SER A 444 -3.85 -9.36 10.96
C SER A 444 -5.13 -8.95 10.24
N ASN A 445 -5.03 -8.37 9.04
CA ASN A 445 -6.22 -8.04 8.24
C ASN A 445 -6.94 -9.31 7.74
N VAL A 446 -6.22 -10.35 7.34
CA VAL A 446 -6.82 -11.66 7.02
C VAL A 446 -7.64 -12.17 8.21
N ILE A 447 -7.08 -12.14 9.42
CA ILE A 447 -7.77 -12.54 10.67
C ILE A 447 -8.98 -11.63 10.95
N ASN A 448 -8.82 -10.33 10.87
CA ASN A 448 -9.87 -9.36 11.17
C ASN A 448 -11.10 -9.51 10.25
N TRP A 449 -10.90 -9.99 9.02
CA TRP A 449 -11.97 -10.30 8.08
C TRP A 449 -12.53 -11.72 8.23
N GLY A 450 -12.13 -12.43 9.30
CA GLY A 450 -12.62 -13.79 9.57
C GLY A 450 -12.09 -14.85 8.60
N MET A 451 -10.95 -14.59 7.95
CA MET A 451 -10.25 -15.57 7.14
C MET A 451 -9.10 -16.21 7.94
N LEU A 452 -8.76 -17.43 7.59
CA LEU A 452 -7.74 -18.20 8.29
C LEU A 452 -6.37 -18.03 7.62
N PRO A 453 -5.33 -17.59 8.36
CA PRO A 453 -3.98 -17.40 7.83
C PRO A 453 -3.11 -18.62 8.07
N PHE A 454 -3.09 -19.57 7.14
CA PHE A 454 -2.26 -20.76 7.24
C PHE A 454 -0.82 -20.53 6.74
N LEU A 455 0.09 -21.31 7.30
CA LEU A 455 1.46 -21.48 6.80
C LEU A 455 1.63 -22.92 6.31
N ILE A 456 2.46 -23.09 5.29
CA ILE A 456 2.89 -24.40 4.80
C ILE A 456 4.41 -24.44 4.80
N ASP A 457 4.98 -25.58 5.16
CA ASP A 457 6.42 -25.79 5.18
C ASP A 457 7.08 -25.63 3.80
N GLU A 458 8.40 -25.48 3.79
CA GLU A 458 9.17 -25.46 2.57
C GLU A 458 9.11 -26.82 1.85
N GLY A 459 8.98 -26.78 0.53
CA GLY A 459 8.91 -27.99 -0.31
C GLY A 459 8.07 -27.78 -1.57
N GLU A 460 7.86 -28.86 -2.31
CA GLU A 460 6.88 -28.88 -3.40
C GLU A 460 5.47 -28.76 -2.84
N LEU A 461 4.65 -27.96 -3.52
CA LEU A 461 3.25 -27.80 -3.14
C LEU A 461 2.49 -29.09 -3.46
N PRO A 462 1.73 -29.64 -2.49
CA PRO A 462 0.95 -30.85 -2.72
C PRO A 462 -0.34 -30.59 -3.52
N PHE A 463 -0.56 -29.36 -3.98
CA PHE A 463 -1.77 -28.89 -4.65
C PHE A 463 -1.46 -27.93 -5.80
N LYS A 464 -2.41 -27.75 -6.68
CA LYS A 464 -2.40 -26.80 -7.82
C LYS A 464 -3.66 -25.94 -7.82
N ASN A 465 -3.70 -24.97 -8.71
CA ASN A 465 -4.88 -24.12 -8.94
C ASN A 465 -6.10 -24.99 -9.33
N GLY A 466 -7.24 -24.75 -8.68
CA GLY A 466 -8.48 -25.50 -8.87
C GLY A 466 -8.63 -26.74 -7.98
N ASP A 467 -7.60 -27.17 -7.23
CA ASP A 467 -7.74 -28.23 -6.25
C ASP A 467 -8.56 -27.76 -5.05
N TYR A 468 -9.25 -28.69 -4.40
CA TYR A 468 -9.96 -28.42 -3.16
C TYR A 468 -9.13 -28.87 -1.95
N LEU A 469 -9.15 -28.06 -0.91
CA LEU A 469 -8.60 -28.40 0.40
C LEU A 469 -9.75 -28.61 1.39
N PHE A 470 -9.78 -29.79 1.99
CA PHE A 470 -10.72 -30.12 3.05
C PHE A 470 -10.07 -30.01 4.42
N LEU A 471 -10.68 -29.24 5.31
CA LEU A 471 -10.23 -28.93 6.67
C LEU A 471 -11.27 -29.42 7.68
N PRO A 472 -11.17 -30.67 8.15
CA PRO A 472 -12.11 -31.23 9.12
C PRO A 472 -11.91 -30.63 10.52
N GLY A 473 -12.99 -30.37 11.25
CA GLY A 473 -12.95 -29.93 12.64
C GLY A 473 -12.23 -28.62 12.89
N ILE A 474 -12.19 -27.74 11.89
CA ILE A 474 -11.42 -26.48 11.98
C ILE A 474 -11.90 -25.57 13.10
N ARG A 475 -13.20 -25.54 13.38
CA ARG A 475 -13.75 -24.75 14.49
C ARG A 475 -13.20 -25.24 15.82
N GLU A 476 -13.26 -26.52 16.08
CA GLU A 476 -12.72 -27.13 17.30
C GLU A 476 -11.20 -26.92 17.45
N ALA A 477 -10.47 -27.03 16.33
CA ALA A 477 -9.03 -26.77 16.32
C ALA A 477 -8.70 -25.33 16.72
N ILE A 478 -9.47 -24.34 16.26
CA ILE A 478 -9.30 -22.92 16.62
C ILE A 478 -9.66 -22.71 18.11
N GLU A 479 -10.77 -23.27 18.59
CA GLU A 479 -11.20 -23.17 19.99
C GLU A 479 -10.13 -23.74 20.92
N ASN A 480 -9.51 -24.86 20.54
CA ASN A 480 -8.44 -25.52 21.26
C ASN A 480 -7.04 -24.88 21.02
N LYS A 481 -6.95 -23.83 20.23
CA LYS A 481 -5.68 -23.13 19.91
C LYS A 481 -4.63 -24.08 19.33
N ALA A 482 -5.02 -24.97 18.44
CA ALA A 482 -4.11 -25.89 17.78
C ALA A 482 -3.02 -25.13 16.99
N GLY A 483 -1.76 -25.50 17.19
CA GLY A 483 -0.62 -24.90 16.49
C GLY A 483 -0.42 -25.45 15.08
N GLU A 484 -0.86 -26.70 14.88
CA GLU A 484 -0.78 -27.41 13.61
C GLU A 484 -2.14 -27.99 13.26
N PHE A 485 -2.39 -28.14 11.97
CA PHE A 485 -3.67 -28.61 11.47
C PHE A 485 -3.48 -29.48 10.23
N THR A 486 -4.16 -30.62 10.19
CA THR A 486 -4.13 -31.53 9.03
C THR A 486 -5.24 -31.14 8.06
N CYS A 487 -4.88 -30.85 6.82
CA CYS A 487 -5.84 -30.70 5.72
C CYS A 487 -5.60 -31.78 4.65
N TYR A 488 -6.60 -32.02 3.85
CA TYR A 488 -6.57 -33.01 2.79
C TYR A 488 -6.76 -32.33 1.44
N VAL A 489 -5.88 -32.67 0.48
CA VAL A 489 -6.03 -32.23 -0.92
C VAL A 489 -7.02 -33.18 -1.60
N VAL A 490 -8.09 -32.63 -2.14
CA VAL A 490 -9.10 -33.35 -2.88
C VAL A 490 -9.05 -32.84 -4.33
N GLY A 491 -8.39 -33.59 -5.20
CA GLY A 491 -8.26 -33.28 -6.63
C GLY A 491 -8.88 -34.39 -7.48
N ASP A 492 -8.59 -34.40 -8.79
CA ASP A 492 -9.08 -35.39 -9.76
C ASP A 492 -8.61 -36.86 -9.48
N GLY A 493 -8.12 -37.12 -8.33
CA GLY A 493 -7.70 -38.41 -7.78
C GLY A 493 -7.06 -38.17 -6.43
N LEU A 494 -7.62 -38.73 -5.39
CA LEU A 494 -7.09 -38.73 -4.04
C LEU A 494 -5.63 -39.12 -4.00
#